data_fc4d4e34b9dc1d9bae937ceff0678226
#
_entry.id   fc4d4e34b9dc1d9bae937ceff0678226
#
_cell.length_a   1.000
_cell.length_b   1.000
_cell.length_c   1.000
_cell.angle_alpha   90.00
_cell.angle_beta   90.00
_cell.angle_gamma   90.00
#
_symmetry.space_group_name_H-M   'P 1'
#
loop_
_entity.id
_entity.type
_entity.pdbx_description
1 polymer ?
#
loop_
_entity_poly.entity_id
_entity_poly.type
_entity_poly.pdbx_seq_one_letter_code
_entity_poly.pdbx_strand_id
1 'polypeptide(L)'
;SSEQSKDLRKAIATVIAAYRDVVIDSYYGEAAEVINYPISNSSWAAPQKSDADYEIAFSKDVDGNEIYTEGMSDDEKYEAALQAALGYFEAAGYTVEDGKLTAAPAGAKLSYEAMIPGGGSGDHPSFGILTAASEAFAKIGFELTINDLSDSSVLWDTLSAQKAEIWCAAWGATADPDMYQVYHSEGGSAYQYAIYSKDLDKLIEDARASADQAYRKATYKECLDFIVDYAVEIPIYQRQNCVTYSTQRVNTDTIVKDATPFYDIFDDLNNLQMR
;
A
#
# COMPACT_ATOMS: atom_id res chain seq x y z
N SER A 1 13.68 -13.98 0.74
CA SER A 1 13.36 -13.74 -0.68
C SER A 1 14.64 -13.43 -1.44
N SER A 2 14.76 -13.87 -2.69
CA SER A 2 15.90 -13.51 -3.55
C SER A 2 15.75 -12.07 -4.07
N GLU A 3 16.86 -11.44 -4.51
CA GLU A 3 16.80 -10.13 -5.17
C GLU A 3 15.91 -10.16 -6.41
N GLN A 4 16.00 -11.21 -7.23
CA GLN A 4 15.12 -11.40 -8.38
C GLN A 4 13.63 -11.38 -8.02
N SER A 5 13.26 -12.01 -6.89
CA SER A 5 11.87 -11.97 -6.41
C SER A 5 11.48 -10.58 -5.92
N LYS A 6 12.41 -9.82 -5.33
CA LYS A 6 12.20 -8.42 -4.93
C LYS A 6 12.01 -7.53 -6.17
N ASP A 7 12.85 -7.70 -7.19
CA ASP A 7 12.76 -6.93 -8.44
C ASP A 7 11.43 -7.20 -9.17
N LEU A 8 10.95 -8.44 -9.19
CA LEU A 8 9.62 -8.75 -9.72
C LEU A 8 8.52 -7.98 -9.00
N ARG A 9 8.57 -7.94 -7.66
CA ARG A 9 7.58 -7.18 -6.87
C ARG A 9 7.70 -5.68 -7.12
N LYS A 10 8.95 -5.15 -7.23
CA LYS A 10 9.19 -3.73 -7.59
C LYS A 10 8.67 -3.40 -8.98
N ALA A 11 8.85 -4.27 -9.98
CA ALA A 11 8.27 -4.08 -11.30
C ALA A 11 6.76 -3.91 -11.25
N ILE A 12 6.08 -4.79 -10.53
CA ILE A 12 4.61 -4.74 -10.36
C ILE A 12 4.20 -3.50 -9.58
N ALA A 13 4.88 -3.22 -8.47
CA ALA A 13 4.57 -2.10 -7.59
C ALA A 13 4.75 -0.74 -8.29
N THR A 14 5.77 -0.57 -9.13
CA THR A 14 6.05 0.67 -9.86
C THR A 14 4.90 1.04 -10.79
N VAL A 15 4.35 0.08 -11.54
CA VAL A 15 3.21 0.34 -12.43
C VAL A 15 1.93 0.62 -11.62
N ILE A 16 1.63 -0.19 -10.60
CA ILE A 16 0.44 0.02 -9.76
C ILE A 16 0.51 1.38 -9.07
N ALA A 17 1.67 1.76 -8.55
CA ALA A 17 1.86 3.02 -7.83
C ALA A 17 1.62 4.25 -8.71
N ALA A 18 1.91 4.19 -10.00
CA ALA A 18 1.74 5.29 -10.94
C ALA A 18 0.28 5.74 -11.08
N TYR A 19 -0.69 4.84 -10.88
CA TYR A 19 -2.12 5.13 -11.03
C TYR A 19 -2.81 5.57 -9.74
N ARG A 20 -2.11 5.59 -8.59
CA ARG A 20 -2.74 5.86 -7.29
C ARG A 20 -3.38 7.23 -7.22
N ASP A 21 -2.63 8.28 -7.55
CA ASP A 21 -3.07 9.66 -7.34
C ASP A 21 -4.34 9.97 -8.12
N VAL A 22 -4.37 9.70 -9.42
CA VAL A 22 -5.51 10.01 -10.29
C VAL A 22 -6.75 9.22 -9.90
N VAL A 23 -6.60 7.93 -9.59
CA VAL A 23 -7.76 7.09 -9.26
C VAL A 23 -8.31 7.44 -7.87
N ILE A 24 -7.44 7.66 -6.88
CA ILE A 24 -7.88 8.01 -5.52
C ILE A 24 -8.52 9.39 -5.49
N ASP A 25 -7.95 10.39 -6.17
CA ASP A 25 -8.56 11.71 -6.31
C ASP A 25 -9.92 11.64 -7.00
N SER A 26 -10.03 10.89 -8.09
CA SER A 26 -11.30 10.70 -8.81
C SER A 26 -12.37 10.02 -7.96
N TYR A 27 -12.00 9.09 -7.08
CA TYR A 27 -12.93 8.31 -6.26
C TYR A 27 -13.36 9.03 -4.99
N TYR A 28 -12.41 9.66 -4.30
CA TYR A 28 -12.62 10.24 -2.97
C TYR A 28 -12.44 11.77 -2.91
N GLY A 29 -11.74 12.37 -3.88
CA GLY A 29 -11.32 13.77 -3.77
C GLY A 29 -10.54 14.01 -2.49
N GLU A 30 -10.89 15.08 -1.77
CA GLU A 30 -10.24 15.46 -0.50
C GLU A 30 -10.52 14.50 0.68
N ALA A 31 -11.40 13.51 0.52
CA ALA A 31 -11.72 12.56 1.58
C ALA A 31 -10.71 11.40 1.70
N ALA A 32 -9.73 11.33 0.83
CA ALA A 32 -8.61 10.40 0.94
C ALA A 32 -7.32 11.02 0.42
N GLU A 33 -6.19 10.45 0.79
CA GLU A 33 -4.87 10.81 0.27
C GLU A 33 -4.04 9.55 0.00
N VAL A 34 -3.18 9.62 -1.01
CA VAL A 34 -2.20 8.57 -1.28
C VAL A 34 -1.14 8.57 -0.18
N ILE A 35 -0.81 7.39 0.31
CA ILE A 35 0.28 7.18 1.28
C ILE A 35 1.48 6.51 0.61
N ASN A 36 2.69 6.82 1.08
CA ASN A 36 3.93 6.26 0.57
C ASN A 36 4.61 5.28 1.53
N TYR A 37 4.07 5.16 2.73
CA TYR A 37 4.51 4.22 3.74
C TYR A 37 3.32 3.45 4.29
N PRO A 38 3.47 2.18 4.68
CA PRO A 38 2.38 1.37 5.24
C PRO A 38 2.10 1.76 6.72
N ILE A 39 1.76 3.01 6.93
CA ILE A 39 1.40 3.61 8.22
C ILE A 39 0.43 4.76 7.99
N SER A 40 -0.47 5.00 8.93
CA SER A 40 -1.34 6.18 8.87
C SER A 40 -0.52 7.47 8.94
N ASN A 41 -0.73 8.42 8.04
CA ASN A 41 -0.07 9.73 8.06
C ASN A 41 -0.36 10.55 9.32
N SER A 42 -1.44 10.21 10.06
CA SER A 42 -1.75 10.81 11.35
C SER A 42 -0.98 10.22 12.53
N SER A 43 -0.24 9.12 12.32
CA SER A 43 0.62 8.55 13.35
C SER A 43 1.80 9.49 13.64
N TRP A 44 2.14 9.60 14.93
CA TRP A 44 3.33 10.37 15.34
C TRP A 44 4.66 9.83 14.78
N ALA A 45 4.69 8.55 14.40
CA ALA A 45 5.86 7.91 13.80
C ALA A 45 5.88 7.97 12.27
N ALA A 46 4.78 8.43 11.63
CA ALA A 46 4.73 8.48 10.18
C ALA A 46 5.71 9.51 9.61
N PRO A 47 6.48 9.13 8.56
CA PRO A 47 7.24 10.10 7.78
C PRO A 47 6.31 11.15 7.19
N GLN A 48 6.73 12.40 7.24
CA GLN A 48 5.95 13.53 6.72
C GLN A 48 6.57 14.04 5.42
N LYS A 49 5.75 14.56 4.50
CA LYS A 49 6.21 15.15 3.22
C LYS A 49 7.24 16.29 3.40
N SER A 50 7.29 16.90 4.59
CA SER A 50 8.26 17.92 4.95
C SER A 50 9.60 17.37 5.44
N ASP A 51 9.70 16.09 5.74
CA ASP A 51 10.92 15.47 6.25
C ASP A 51 11.92 15.36 5.07
N ALA A 52 13.19 15.66 5.33
CA ALA A 52 14.22 15.72 4.28
C ALA A 52 14.53 14.35 3.64
N ASP A 53 14.20 13.27 4.33
CA ASP A 53 14.37 11.88 3.93
C ASP A 53 13.03 11.21 3.52
N TYR A 54 11.99 12.02 3.27
CA TYR A 54 10.73 11.51 2.75
C TYR A 54 10.89 11.05 1.30
N GLU A 55 10.48 9.83 1.03
CA GLU A 55 10.51 9.26 -0.32
C GLU A 55 9.10 8.91 -0.82
N ILE A 56 8.89 9.09 -2.12
CA ILE A 56 7.68 8.60 -2.79
C ILE A 56 7.91 7.14 -3.13
N ALA A 57 7.04 6.27 -2.64
CA ALA A 57 7.18 4.83 -2.86
C ALA A 57 7.11 4.48 -4.34
N PHE A 58 8.06 3.66 -4.80
CA PHE A 58 8.16 3.14 -6.16
C PHE A 58 8.31 4.23 -7.25
N SER A 59 9.02 5.32 -6.90
CA SER A 59 9.32 6.42 -7.83
C SER A 59 10.71 6.32 -8.47
N LYS A 60 11.49 5.28 -8.18
CA LYS A 60 12.85 5.08 -8.70
C LYS A 60 12.90 3.87 -9.62
N ASP A 61 13.78 3.94 -10.64
CA ASP A 61 14.07 2.82 -11.51
C ASP A 61 15.06 1.82 -10.84
N VAL A 62 15.42 0.77 -11.56
CA VAL A 62 16.31 -0.30 -11.06
C VAL A 62 17.72 0.21 -10.73
N ASP A 63 18.16 1.29 -11.34
CA ASP A 63 19.46 1.93 -11.10
C ASP A 63 19.39 3.01 -9.99
N GLY A 64 18.20 3.24 -9.42
CA GLY A 64 17.94 4.22 -8.36
C GLY A 64 17.71 5.65 -8.86
N ASN A 65 17.50 5.86 -10.16
CA ASN A 65 17.18 7.17 -10.69
C ASN A 65 15.69 7.48 -10.53
N GLU A 66 15.34 8.75 -10.33
CA GLU A 66 13.95 9.18 -10.29
C GLU A 66 13.25 8.93 -11.63
N ILE A 67 12.11 8.26 -11.60
CA ILE A 67 11.28 7.97 -12.79
C ILE A 67 10.56 9.22 -13.27
N TYR A 68 10.13 10.05 -12.32
CA TYR A 68 9.29 11.21 -12.59
C TYR A 68 10.08 12.50 -12.51
N THR A 69 9.81 13.42 -13.45
CA THR A 69 10.37 14.77 -13.46
C THR A 69 9.25 15.81 -13.37
N GLU A 70 9.60 17.00 -12.90
CA GLU A 70 8.66 18.11 -12.81
C GLU A 70 8.03 18.41 -14.17
N GLY A 71 6.72 18.60 -14.20
CA GLY A 71 5.97 18.97 -15.41
C GLY A 71 5.52 17.78 -16.28
N MET A 72 5.84 16.55 -15.94
CA MET A 72 5.27 15.39 -16.64
C MET A 72 3.74 15.37 -16.52
N SER A 73 3.07 15.15 -17.64
CA SER A 73 1.66 14.76 -17.67
C SER A 73 1.45 13.36 -17.07
N ASP A 74 0.21 13.03 -16.74
CA ASP A 74 -0.09 11.70 -16.22
C ASP A 74 0.23 10.59 -17.22
N ASP A 75 -0.05 10.79 -18.51
CA ASP A 75 0.30 9.84 -19.56
C ASP A 75 1.82 9.63 -19.66
N GLU A 76 2.62 10.69 -19.54
CA GLU A 76 4.07 10.58 -19.52
C GLU A 76 4.58 9.84 -18.28
N LYS A 77 3.96 10.05 -17.12
CA LYS A 77 4.28 9.30 -15.89
C LYS A 77 3.96 7.82 -16.03
N TYR A 78 2.81 7.48 -16.62
CA TYR A 78 2.41 6.09 -16.83
C TYR A 78 3.37 5.36 -17.77
N GLU A 79 3.78 6.00 -18.85
CA GLU A 79 4.76 5.44 -19.77
C GLU A 79 6.13 5.29 -19.11
N ALA A 80 6.60 6.29 -18.35
CA ALA A 80 7.86 6.23 -17.63
C ALA A 80 7.87 5.12 -16.58
N ALA A 81 6.78 4.92 -15.84
CA ALA A 81 6.63 3.82 -14.89
C ALA A 81 6.68 2.45 -15.58
N LEU A 82 6.06 2.32 -16.75
CA LEU A 82 6.05 1.08 -17.51
C LEU A 82 7.46 0.75 -18.05
N GLN A 83 8.22 1.75 -18.51
CA GLN A 83 9.61 1.58 -18.93
C GLN A 83 10.51 1.22 -17.73
N ALA A 84 10.34 1.85 -16.57
CA ALA A 84 11.09 1.50 -15.37
C ALA A 84 10.77 0.07 -14.91
N ALA A 85 9.51 -0.36 -15.01
CA ALA A 85 9.11 -1.72 -14.69
C ALA A 85 9.78 -2.76 -15.59
N LEU A 86 9.99 -2.47 -16.88
CA LEU A 86 10.75 -3.37 -17.79
C LEU A 86 12.17 -3.59 -17.28
N GLY A 87 12.86 -2.54 -16.78
CA GLY A 87 14.19 -2.69 -16.19
C GLY A 87 14.19 -3.60 -14.95
N TYR A 88 13.18 -3.46 -14.08
CA TYR A 88 13.02 -4.37 -12.95
C TYR A 88 12.67 -5.80 -13.37
N PHE A 89 11.86 -6.01 -14.42
CA PHE A 89 11.59 -7.35 -14.95
C PHE A 89 12.86 -8.00 -15.52
N GLU A 90 13.72 -7.24 -16.21
CA GLU A 90 15.03 -7.74 -16.67
C GLU A 90 15.92 -8.14 -15.49
N ALA A 91 16.02 -7.31 -14.44
CA ALA A 91 16.75 -7.63 -13.21
C ALA A 91 16.17 -8.85 -12.49
N ALA A 92 14.85 -9.06 -12.56
CA ALA A 92 14.17 -10.25 -12.06
C ALA A 92 14.42 -11.50 -12.92
N GLY A 93 15.11 -11.37 -14.05
CA GLY A 93 15.47 -12.47 -14.94
C GLY A 93 14.46 -12.77 -16.04
N TYR A 94 13.50 -11.88 -16.29
CA TYR A 94 12.62 -11.99 -17.45
C TYR A 94 13.35 -11.65 -18.73
N THR A 95 12.94 -12.27 -19.84
CA THR A 95 13.42 -11.92 -21.17
C THR A 95 12.59 -10.79 -21.74
N VAL A 96 13.24 -9.69 -22.11
CA VAL A 96 12.61 -8.52 -22.76
C VAL A 96 13.12 -8.44 -24.19
N GLU A 97 12.20 -8.42 -25.16
CA GLU A 97 12.47 -8.27 -26.59
C GLU A 97 11.52 -7.23 -27.18
N ASP A 98 12.04 -6.24 -27.87
CA ASP A 98 11.27 -5.15 -28.47
C ASP A 98 10.29 -4.46 -27.48
N GLY A 99 10.74 -4.25 -26.23
CA GLY A 99 9.94 -3.62 -25.17
C GLY A 99 8.83 -4.50 -24.62
N LYS A 100 8.90 -5.83 -24.80
CA LYS A 100 7.91 -6.78 -24.28
C LYS A 100 8.57 -7.96 -23.60
N LEU A 101 7.88 -8.46 -22.59
CA LEU A 101 8.23 -9.70 -21.90
C LEU A 101 7.86 -10.90 -22.80
N THR A 102 8.86 -11.73 -23.12
CA THR A 102 8.65 -12.93 -23.95
C THR A 102 8.83 -14.23 -23.18
N ALA A 103 9.52 -14.20 -22.02
CA ALA A 103 9.68 -15.36 -21.16
C ALA A 103 9.86 -14.95 -19.70
N ALA A 104 9.33 -15.74 -18.78
CA ALA A 104 9.58 -15.64 -17.35
C ALA A 104 10.72 -16.57 -16.92
N PRO A 105 11.52 -16.23 -15.91
CA PRO A 105 12.50 -17.12 -15.33
C PRO A 105 11.86 -18.29 -14.60
N ALA A 106 12.63 -19.32 -14.29
CA ALA A 106 12.15 -20.49 -13.57
C ALA A 106 11.54 -20.10 -12.20
N GLY A 107 10.31 -20.54 -11.93
CA GLY A 107 9.57 -20.24 -10.71
C GLY A 107 8.75 -18.96 -10.76
N ALA A 108 8.86 -18.16 -11.83
CA ALA A 108 8.01 -16.99 -12.07
C ALA A 108 7.06 -17.22 -13.26
N LYS A 109 6.10 -16.30 -13.45
CA LYS A 109 5.05 -16.38 -14.47
C LYS A 109 4.95 -15.05 -15.23
N LEU A 110 4.32 -15.07 -16.40
CA LEU A 110 3.90 -13.86 -17.13
C LEU A 110 2.47 -13.42 -16.79
N SER A 111 1.77 -14.18 -15.94
CA SER A 111 0.41 -13.89 -15.50
C SER A 111 0.28 -14.08 -14.00
N TYR A 112 -0.33 -13.10 -13.33
CA TYR A 112 -0.62 -13.13 -11.89
C TYR A 112 -2.04 -12.65 -11.62
N GLU A 113 -2.66 -13.17 -10.53
CA GLU A 113 -3.99 -12.76 -10.08
C GLU A 113 -3.88 -11.79 -8.88
N ALA A 114 -4.63 -10.69 -8.95
CA ALA A 114 -4.87 -9.78 -7.82
C ALA A 114 -6.29 -9.96 -7.28
N MET A 115 -6.40 -10.30 -6.01
CA MET A 115 -7.68 -10.49 -5.31
C MET A 115 -8.06 -9.22 -4.57
N ILE A 116 -9.30 -8.77 -4.75
CA ILE A 116 -9.88 -7.60 -4.07
C ILE A 116 -11.17 -8.04 -3.36
N PRO A 117 -11.34 -7.79 -2.05
CA PRO A 117 -12.61 -8.04 -1.36
C PRO A 117 -13.59 -6.86 -1.56
N GLY A 118 -13.86 -6.49 -2.82
CA GLY A 118 -14.63 -5.32 -3.22
C GLY A 118 -16.13 -5.57 -3.42
N GLY A 119 -16.61 -6.78 -3.13
CA GLY A 119 -18.03 -7.12 -3.24
C GLY A 119 -18.47 -7.56 -4.64
N GLY A 120 -17.55 -7.77 -5.58
CA GLY A 120 -17.84 -8.25 -6.94
C GLY A 120 -18.54 -7.24 -7.84
N SER A 121 -18.55 -5.96 -7.46
CA SER A 121 -19.25 -4.91 -8.20
C SER A 121 -18.33 -4.07 -9.10
N GLY A 122 -17.00 -4.19 -8.92
CA GLY A 122 -16.03 -3.30 -9.55
C GLY A 122 -16.02 -1.88 -8.96
N ASP A 123 -16.87 -1.59 -7.99
CA ASP A 123 -16.97 -0.28 -7.33
C ASP A 123 -16.04 -0.22 -6.10
N HIS A 124 -14.75 -0.23 -6.37
CA HIS A 124 -13.71 -0.11 -5.34
C HIS A 124 -12.51 0.65 -5.93
N PRO A 125 -11.88 1.61 -5.21
CA PRO A 125 -10.77 2.40 -5.77
C PRO A 125 -9.61 1.54 -6.19
N SER A 126 -9.26 0.49 -5.42
CA SER A 126 -8.20 -0.45 -5.82
C SER A 126 -8.55 -1.24 -7.08
N PHE A 127 -9.83 -1.48 -7.38
CA PHE A 127 -10.24 -2.09 -8.64
C PHE A 127 -9.90 -1.18 -9.82
N GLY A 128 -10.16 0.13 -9.69
CA GLY A 128 -9.79 1.12 -10.71
C GLY A 128 -8.28 1.19 -10.95
N ILE A 129 -7.47 1.22 -9.87
CA ILE A 129 -6.01 1.24 -9.96
C ILE A 129 -5.49 -0.03 -10.67
N LEU A 130 -5.95 -1.20 -10.24
CA LEU A 130 -5.50 -2.48 -10.80
C LEU A 130 -5.96 -2.67 -12.25
N THR A 131 -7.16 -2.16 -12.63
CA THR A 131 -7.64 -2.18 -14.02
C THR A 131 -6.71 -1.36 -14.90
N ALA A 132 -6.38 -0.13 -14.51
CA ALA A 132 -5.46 0.72 -15.25
C ALA A 132 -4.05 0.08 -15.36
N ALA A 133 -3.56 -0.49 -14.26
CA ALA A 133 -2.28 -1.20 -14.27
C ALA A 133 -2.33 -2.45 -15.17
N SER A 134 -3.41 -3.22 -15.17
CA SER A 134 -3.61 -4.39 -16.03
C SER A 134 -3.55 -4.03 -17.51
N GLU A 135 -4.21 -2.93 -17.90
CA GLU A 135 -4.16 -2.41 -19.28
C GLU A 135 -2.74 -1.96 -19.68
N ALA A 136 -2.00 -1.36 -18.75
CA ALA A 136 -0.60 -0.98 -18.98
C ALA A 136 0.29 -2.23 -19.13
N PHE A 137 0.18 -3.19 -18.25
CA PHE A 137 0.94 -4.44 -18.30
C PHE A 137 0.70 -5.24 -19.57
N ALA A 138 -0.53 -5.24 -20.08
CA ALA A 138 -0.86 -5.92 -21.34
C ALA A 138 -0.04 -5.38 -22.52
N LYS A 139 0.35 -4.10 -22.51
CA LYS A 139 1.19 -3.49 -23.56
C LYS A 139 2.58 -4.10 -23.62
N ILE A 140 3.10 -4.56 -22.49
CA ILE A 140 4.43 -5.17 -22.37
C ILE A 140 4.41 -6.70 -22.27
N GLY A 141 3.26 -7.35 -22.49
CA GLY A 141 3.17 -8.81 -22.48
C GLY A 141 3.11 -9.44 -21.08
N PHE A 142 2.75 -8.67 -20.05
CA PHE A 142 2.47 -9.18 -18.72
C PHE A 142 0.96 -9.14 -18.46
N GLU A 143 0.41 -10.19 -17.89
CA GLU A 143 -1.01 -10.29 -17.60
C GLU A 143 -1.26 -10.12 -16.09
N LEU A 144 -2.04 -9.12 -15.72
CA LEU A 144 -2.56 -8.94 -14.37
C LEU A 144 -4.07 -9.16 -14.41
N THR A 145 -4.54 -10.30 -13.90
CA THR A 145 -5.96 -10.56 -13.76
C THR A 145 -6.49 -10.03 -12.44
N ILE A 146 -7.74 -9.56 -12.43
CA ILE A 146 -8.35 -8.96 -11.25
C ILE A 146 -9.54 -9.80 -10.83
N ASN A 147 -9.50 -10.32 -9.61
CA ASN A 147 -10.57 -11.09 -9.01
C ASN A 147 -11.24 -10.26 -7.91
N ASP A 148 -12.35 -9.60 -8.26
CA ASP A 148 -13.18 -8.85 -7.30
C ASP A 148 -14.15 -9.81 -6.62
N LEU A 149 -13.82 -10.17 -5.39
CA LEU A 149 -14.52 -11.17 -4.61
C LEU A 149 -15.86 -10.63 -4.09
N SER A 150 -16.95 -11.33 -4.39
CA SER A 150 -18.27 -11.06 -3.81
C SER A 150 -18.37 -11.43 -2.33
N ASP A 151 -17.55 -12.39 -1.88
CA ASP A 151 -17.42 -12.81 -0.49
C ASP A 151 -15.98 -12.62 -0.02
N SER A 152 -15.77 -11.67 0.90
CA SER A 152 -14.46 -11.34 1.45
C SER A 152 -13.81 -12.47 2.25
N SER A 153 -14.58 -13.45 2.74
CA SER A 153 -14.03 -14.61 3.48
C SER A 153 -13.08 -15.44 2.61
N VAL A 154 -13.34 -15.49 1.30
CA VAL A 154 -12.49 -16.21 0.33
C VAL A 154 -11.06 -15.67 0.32
N LEU A 155 -10.88 -14.34 0.48
CA LEU A 155 -9.54 -13.75 0.58
C LEU A 155 -8.79 -14.31 1.79
N TRP A 156 -9.42 -14.30 2.96
CA TRP A 156 -8.77 -14.72 4.21
C TRP A 156 -8.45 -16.22 4.22
N ASP A 157 -9.33 -17.05 3.66
CA ASP A 157 -9.07 -18.48 3.48
C ASP A 157 -7.89 -18.72 2.53
N THR A 158 -7.82 -17.94 1.44
CA THR A 158 -6.73 -18.05 0.45
C THR A 158 -5.39 -17.60 1.03
N LEU A 159 -5.38 -16.50 1.81
CA LEU A 159 -4.20 -16.02 2.53
C LEU A 159 -3.72 -17.04 3.58
N SER A 160 -4.64 -17.58 4.36
CA SER A 160 -4.32 -18.61 5.38
C SER A 160 -3.75 -19.87 4.74
N ALA A 161 -4.19 -20.20 3.53
CA ALA A 161 -3.66 -21.31 2.74
C ALA A 161 -2.35 -20.97 1.99
N GLN A 162 -1.86 -19.72 2.08
CA GLN A 162 -0.68 -19.20 1.37
C GLN A 162 -0.77 -19.38 -0.16
N LYS A 163 -1.95 -19.10 -0.73
CA LYS A 163 -2.22 -19.28 -2.17
C LYS A 163 -2.51 -17.97 -2.92
N ALA A 164 -2.72 -16.86 -2.20
CA ALA A 164 -2.88 -15.56 -2.82
C ALA A 164 -1.55 -15.09 -3.43
N GLU A 165 -1.59 -14.57 -4.64
CA GLU A 165 -0.42 -14.03 -5.33
C GLU A 165 -0.27 -12.53 -5.07
N ILE A 166 -1.33 -11.78 -5.37
CA ILE A 166 -1.46 -10.34 -5.07
C ILE A 166 -2.82 -10.14 -4.42
N TRP A 167 -2.92 -9.28 -3.43
CA TRP A 167 -4.18 -9.06 -2.74
C TRP A 167 -4.31 -7.66 -2.17
N CYS A 168 -5.53 -7.19 -2.01
CA CYS A 168 -5.85 -5.90 -1.42
C CYS A 168 -6.54 -6.09 -0.08
N ALA A 169 -6.12 -5.33 0.93
CA ALA A 169 -6.83 -5.19 2.19
C ALA A 169 -6.47 -3.86 2.86
N ALA A 170 -7.05 -3.60 4.03
CA ALA A 170 -6.76 -2.42 4.82
C ALA A 170 -6.47 -2.80 6.27
N TRP A 171 -5.52 -2.12 6.88
CA TRP A 171 -5.24 -2.19 8.30
C TRP A 171 -5.91 -1.03 9.04
N GLY A 172 -6.44 -1.32 10.21
CA GLY A 172 -6.85 -0.28 11.15
C GLY A 172 -5.62 0.30 11.86
N ALA A 173 -5.52 1.62 11.94
CA ALA A 173 -4.46 2.27 12.69
C ALA A 173 -4.66 2.10 14.20
N THR A 174 -3.55 2.00 14.95
CA THR A 174 -3.51 2.01 16.41
C THR A 174 -2.74 3.23 16.91
N ALA A 175 -3.01 3.66 18.15
CA ALA A 175 -2.33 4.83 18.73
C ALA A 175 -0.81 4.58 18.89
N ASP A 176 -0.41 3.37 19.24
CA ASP A 176 0.99 2.96 19.19
C ASP A 176 1.28 2.33 17.81
N PRO A 177 2.28 2.84 17.07
CA PRO A 177 2.63 2.35 15.73
C PRO A 177 3.45 1.07 15.75
N ASP A 178 3.18 0.16 16.67
CA ASP A 178 3.89 -1.10 16.82
C ASP A 178 3.73 -1.98 15.58
N MET A 179 4.84 -2.39 14.99
CA MET A 179 4.90 -3.18 13.75
C MET A 179 5.04 -4.68 14.00
N TYR A 180 5.09 -5.12 15.26
CA TYR A 180 5.39 -6.51 15.60
C TYR A 180 4.35 -7.50 15.04
N GLN A 181 3.07 -7.21 15.22
CA GLN A 181 2.01 -8.14 14.80
C GLN A 181 2.08 -8.48 13.31
N VAL A 182 2.43 -7.52 12.48
CA VAL A 182 2.31 -7.61 11.01
C VAL A 182 3.62 -8.01 10.36
N TYR A 183 4.74 -7.42 10.79
CA TYR A 183 6.01 -7.53 10.05
C TYR A 183 7.11 -8.29 10.78
N HIS A 184 7.02 -8.48 12.12
CA HIS A 184 7.98 -9.31 12.84
C HIS A 184 7.75 -10.79 12.49
N SER A 185 8.83 -11.56 12.32
CA SER A 185 8.77 -12.97 11.92
C SER A 185 7.90 -13.85 12.82
N GLU A 186 7.76 -13.49 14.12
CA GLU A 186 6.89 -14.19 15.08
C GLU A 186 5.52 -13.52 15.25
N GLY A 187 5.21 -12.48 14.48
CA GLY A 187 3.94 -11.78 14.53
C GLY A 187 2.77 -12.63 14.05
N GLY A 188 1.60 -12.44 14.65
CA GLY A 188 0.41 -13.25 14.32
C GLY A 188 -0.07 -13.13 12.87
N SER A 189 0.29 -12.04 12.19
CA SER A 189 -0.05 -11.78 10.78
C SER A 189 1.17 -11.89 9.84
N ALA A 190 2.35 -12.29 10.34
CA ALA A 190 3.58 -12.37 9.55
C ALA A 190 3.47 -13.23 8.29
N TYR A 191 2.63 -14.26 8.32
CA TYR A 191 2.42 -15.18 7.19
C TYR A 191 1.82 -14.48 5.96
N GLN A 192 1.18 -13.33 6.13
CA GLN A 192 0.56 -12.58 5.03
C GLN A 192 1.60 -11.90 4.14
N TYR A 193 2.70 -11.45 4.73
CA TYR A 193 3.79 -10.74 4.04
C TYR A 193 5.04 -11.60 3.86
N ALA A 194 5.28 -12.57 4.75
CA ALA A 194 6.38 -13.53 4.71
C ALA A 194 7.77 -12.90 4.52
N ILE A 195 8.03 -11.77 5.16
CA ILE A 195 9.33 -11.10 5.09
C ILE A 195 10.40 -11.95 5.78
N TYR A 196 10.15 -12.37 7.03
CA TYR A 196 11.01 -13.23 7.86
C TYR A 196 12.49 -12.77 7.89
N SER A 197 12.70 -11.47 8.11
CA SER A 197 14.03 -10.86 8.18
C SER A 197 14.45 -10.61 9.61
N LYS A 198 15.61 -11.16 10.02
CA LYS A 198 16.17 -10.91 11.34
C LYS A 198 16.60 -9.45 11.56
N ASP A 199 16.95 -8.75 10.48
CA ASP A 199 17.33 -7.34 10.57
C ASP A 199 16.09 -6.49 10.85
N LEU A 200 14.97 -6.76 10.16
CA LEU A 200 13.69 -6.09 10.44
C LEU A 200 13.15 -6.46 11.83
N ASP A 201 13.22 -7.74 12.22
CA ASP A 201 12.81 -8.19 13.56
C ASP A 201 13.54 -7.40 14.64
N LYS A 202 14.86 -7.25 14.49
CA LYS A 202 15.66 -6.49 15.44
C LYS A 202 15.28 -5.01 15.51
N LEU A 203 15.05 -4.35 14.39
CA LEU A 203 14.60 -2.95 14.37
C LEU A 203 13.25 -2.79 15.09
N ILE A 204 12.30 -3.69 14.84
CA ILE A 204 11.01 -3.70 15.52
C ILE A 204 11.15 -3.89 17.03
N GLU A 205 11.99 -4.83 17.45
CA GLU A 205 12.26 -5.09 18.88
C GLU A 205 12.93 -3.89 19.55
N ASP A 206 13.95 -3.28 18.90
CA ASP A 206 14.64 -2.10 19.42
C ASP A 206 13.66 -0.90 19.59
N ALA A 207 12.76 -0.67 18.62
CA ALA A 207 11.74 0.35 18.73
C ALA A 207 10.76 0.09 19.89
N ARG A 208 10.35 -1.15 20.10
CA ARG A 208 9.46 -1.54 21.22
C ARG A 208 10.14 -1.42 22.58
N ALA A 209 11.43 -1.67 22.66
CA ALA A 209 12.19 -1.65 23.91
C ALA A 209 12.47 -0.22 24.44
N SER A 210 12.29 0.82 23.63
CA SER A 210 12.59 2.21 24.00
C SER A 210 11.34 2.97 24.41
N ALA A 211 11.47 3.84 25.43
CA ALA A 211 10.48 4.85 25.78
C ALA A 211 10.79 6.23 25.14
N ASP A 212 11.92 6.38 24.46
CA ASP A 212 12.29 7.61 23.76
C ASP A 212 11.53 7.68 22.43
N GLN A 213 10.59 8.59 22.32
CA GLN A 213 9.73 8.74 21.14
C GLN A 213 10.54 9.16 19.88
N ALA A 214 11.58 9.97 20.03
CA ALA A 214 12.41 10.39 18.91
C ALA A 214 13.22 9.22 18.36
N TYR A 215 13.81 8.41 19.24
CA TYR A 215 14.49 7.18 18.85
C TYR A 215 13.52 6.19 18.17
N ARG A 216 12.34 5.98 18.76
CA ARG A 216 11.32 5.09 18.17
C ARG A 216 10.90 5.56 16.78
N LYS A 217 10.67 6.88 16.59
CA LYS A 217 10.30 7.45 15.29
C LYS A 217 11.37 7.16 14.24
N ALA A 218 12.64 7.39 14.57
CA ALA A 218 13.75 7.12 13.66
C ALA A 218 13.86 5.63 13.31
N THR A 219 13.75 4.76 14.31
CA THR A 219 13.82 3.29 14.10
C THR A 219 12.61 2.78 13.29
N TYR A 220 11.41 3.30 13.52
CA TYR A 220 10.25 2.95 12.69
C TYR A 220 10.39 3.47 11.25
N LYS A 221 11.07 4.60 11.02
CA LYS A 221 11.38 5.03 9.65
C LYS A 221 12.25 4.02 8.93
N GLU A 222 13.29 3.48 9.60
CA GLU A 222 14.13 2.42 9.05
C GLU A 222 13.31 1.13 8.75
N CYS A 223 12.38 0.76 9.63
CA CYS A 223 11.47 -0.36 9.37
C CYS A 223 10.61 -0.11 8.13
N LEU A 224 10.03 1.09 8.01
CA LEU A 224 9.17 1.46 6.88
C LEU A 224 9.94 1.48 5.56
N ASP A 225 11.16 2.02 5.55
CA ASP A 225 12.03 1.99 4.38
C ASP A 225 12.36 0.55 3.96
N PHE A 226 12.66 -0.31 4.93
CA PHE A 226 12.91 -1.71 4.67
C PHE A 226 11.69 -2.40 4.03
N ILE A 227 10.48 -2.17 4.56
CA ILE A 227 9.25 -2.79 4.05
C ILE A 227 8.95 -2.33 2.64
N VAL A 228 9.09 -1.03 2.36
CA VAL A 228 8.88 -0.46 1.01
C VAL A 228 9.94 -1.00 0.04
N ASP A 229 11.22 -1.05 0.43
CA ASP A 229 12.27 -1.61 -0.42
C ASP A 229 12.07 -3.09 -0.70
N TYR A 230 11.58 -3.84 0.29
CA TYR A 230 11.25 -5.27 0.13
C TYR A 230 10.08 -5.51 -0.83
N ALA A 231 9.25 -4.49 -1.04
CA ALA A 231 8.13 -4.43 -1.99
C ALA A 231 7.09 -5.55 -1.83
N VAL A 232 6.82 -6.00 -0.61
CA VAL A 232 5.74 -6.96 -0.30
C VAL A 232 4.41 -6.26 -0.06
N GLU A 233 4.45 -4.97 0.20
CA GLU A 233 3.27 -4.13 0.39
C GLU A 233 3.40 -2.86 -0.45
N ILE A 234 2.35 -2.54 -1.16
CA ILE A 234 2.24 -1.31 -1.94
C ILE A 234 1.30 -0.39 -1.17
N PRO A 235 1.80 0.66 -0.49
CA PRO A 235 0.95 1.65 0.15
C PRO A 235 0.09 2.35 -0.89
N ILE A 236 -1.23 2.35 -0.72
CA ILE A 236 -2.15 2.92 -1.70
C ILE A 236 -2.73 4.22 -1.19
N TYR A 237 -3.62 4.16 -0.20
CA TYR A 237 -4.29 5.36 0.30
C TYR A 237 -4.75 5.20 1.73
N GLN A 238 -4.98 6.34 2.35
CA GLN A 238 -5.68 6.49 3.61
C GLN A 238 -6.91 7.37 3.38
N ARG A 239 -8.07 6.91 3.83
CA ARG A 239 -9.31 7.69 3.76
C ARG A 239 -9.69 8.27 5.11
N GLN A 240 -10.46 9.36 5.10
CA GLN A 240 -11.08 9.91 6.30
C GLN A 240 -12.20 8.99 6.80
N ASN A 241 -12.36 8.91 8.12
CA ASN A 241 -13.53 8.28 8.69
C ASN A 241 -14.76 9.17 8.48
N CYS A 242 -15.88 8.55 8.12
CA CYS A 242 -17.14 9.24 7.90
C CYS A 242 -18.17 8.81 8.94
N VAL A 243 -18.73 9.78 9.64
CA VAL A 243 -19.84 9.56 10.55
C VAL A 243 -21.07 10.32 10.03
N THR A 244 -22.14 9.59 9.73
CA THR A 244 -23.40 10.17 9.24
C THR A 244 -24.40 10.31 10.37
N TYR A 245 -24.97 11.49 10.51
CA TYR A 245 -26.00 11.78 11.53
C TYR A 245 -27.10 12.69 10.99
N SER A 246 -28.27 12.66 11.65
CA SER A 246 -29.39 13.53 11.32
C SER A 246 -29.23 14.90 11.95
N THR A 247 -29.06 15.95 11.16
CA THR A 247 -28.98 17.34 11.63
C THR A 247 -30.30 17.84 12.22
N GLN A 248 -31.42 17.16 11.96
CA GLN A 248 -32.73 17.48 12.56
C GLN A 248 -32.87 16.91 13.97
N ARG A 249 -32.17 15.82 14.27
CA ARG A 249 -32.28 15.10 15.55
C ARG A 249 -31.12 15.33 16.49
N VAL A 250 -29.94 15.59 15.99
CA VAL A 250 -28.73 15.77 16.80
C VAL A 250 -28.37 17.25 16.87
N ASN A 251 -28.07 17.71 18.07
CA ASN A 251 -27.47 19.04 18.26
C ASN A 251 -26.01 18.99 17.77
N THR A 252 -25.75 19.55 16.59
CA THR A 252 -24.43 19.52 15.93
C THR A 252 -23.34 20.24 16.72
N ASP A 253 -23.70 21.13 17.65
CA ASP A 253 -22.74 21.86 18.50
C ASP A 253 -22.13 20.96 19.59
N THR A 254 -22.73 19.79 19.81
CA THR A 254 -22.25 18.79 20.78
C THR A 254 -21.40 17.68 20.15
N ILE A 255 -21.15 17.75 18.84
CA ILE A 255 -20.28 16.80 18.13
C ILE A 255 -18.84 17.29 18.21
N VAL A 256 -17.92 16.40 18.56
CA VAL A 256 -16.48 16.69 18.53
C VAL A 256 -16.05 16.99 17.10
N LYS A 257 -15.42 18.15 16.88
CA LYS A 257 -15.03 18.63 15.54
C LYS A 257 -13.60 18.23 15.13
N ASP A 258 -12.71 18.10 16.13
CA ASP A 258 -11.29 17.81 15.91
C ASP A 258 -10.98 16.37 16.36
N ALA A 259 -11.77 15.41 15.86
CA ALA A 259 -11.61 14.01 16.21
C ALA A 259 -10.38 13.41 15.51
N THR A 260 -9.62 12.62 16.25
CA THR A 260 -8.54 11.82 15.70
C THR A 260 -9.07 10.53 15.06
N PRO A 261 -8.27 9.80 14.25
CA PRO A 261 -8.66 8.48 13.73
C PRO A 261 -8.99 7.44 14.81
N PHE A 262 -8.58 7.70 16.05
CA PHE A 262 -8.82 6.84 17.22
C PHE A 262 -10.06 7.22 18.01
N TYR A 263 -10.75 8.29 17.62
CA TYR A 263 -12.00 8.72 18.25
C TYR A 263 -13.16 7.88 17.72
N ASP A 264 -13.90 7.27 18.65
CA ASP A 264 -15.19 6.66 18.36
C ASP A 264 -16.32 7.53 18.93
N ILE A 265 -17.23 7.96 18.07
CA ILE A 265 -18.41 8.74 18.49
C ILE A 265 -19.27 7.99 19.52
N PHE A 266 -19.23 6.66 19.54
CA PHE A 266 -19.95 5.85 20.51
C PHE A 266 -19.35 5.92 21.91
N ASP A 267 -18.05 6.23 22.04
CA ASP A 267 -17.42 6.46 23.35
C ASP A 267 -17.89 7.77 23.99
N ASP A 268 -18.40 8.71 23.17
CA ASP A 268 -18.82 10.05 23.59
C ASP A 268 -20.34 10.28 23.56
N LEU A 269 -21.13 9.22 23.47
CA LEU A 269 -22.60 9.30 23.41
C LEU A 269 -23.22 10.11 24.52
N ASN A 270 -22.64 10.12 25.75
CA ASN A 270 -23.14 10.85 26.88
C ASN A 270 -23.05 12.37 26.71
N ASN A 271 -22.21 12.85 25.82
CA ASN A 271 -22.03 14.27 25.52
C ASN A 271 -22.88 14.73 24.34
N LEU A 272 -23.40 13.79 23.55
CA LEU A 272 -24.29 14.11 22.43
C LEU A 272 -25.69 14.48 22.95
N GLN A 273 -26.21 15.60 22.47
CA GLN A 273 -27.56 16.05 22.79
C GLN A 273 -28.49 15.88 21.60
N MET A 274 -29.70 15.40 21.90
CA MET A 274 -30.78 15.39 20.93
C MET A 274 -31.46 16.78 20.90
N ARG A 275 -31.93 17.17 19.73
CA ARG A 275 -32.76 18.39 19.57
C ARG A 275 -34.17 18.12 19.99
#